data_7d640297ccaf9fbdf1fa08264c4cd74c
#
_entry.id   7d640297ccaf9fbdf1fa08264c4cd74c
#
_cell.length_a   1.000
_cell.length_b   1.000
_cell.length_c   1.000
_cell.angle_alpha   90.00
_cell.angle_beta   90.00
_cell.angle_gamma   90.00
#
_symmetry.space_group_name_H-M   'P 1'
#
loop_
_entity.id
_entity.type
_entity.pdbx_description
1 polymer ?
#
loop_
_entity_poly.entity_id
_entity_poly.type
_entity_poly.pdbx_seq_one_letter_code
_entity_poly.pdbx_strand_id
1 'polypeptide(L)'
;PGGTAPLFSTVLMLAVPARIAGCKEIVLCTPPGRDGKVHPAILFAAETAGVSKIFKAGGIQAIAAMAYGTESVPKVYKIFGPGNQYVTAAKQLVSLKEVAIDMPAGPSEVEVIADESANPTFIAADFLSQAEHGVDSQAMLVTASESIVEPVMQAIREQLDRLPRKEITEKSLSHSRLIVLKDKQEVIDFTNLYAPEHLIIQTTDYADIAGQVENAGSVFMGSYTPESAGDYASGTNHTLPTNGYAKAYSGVNLDSFIKKITFQEITADGIRLLGGTIRTMAASGCAASRSESPFRALYWSYPKTTGRRRPKGPLPG
;
A
#
# COMPACT_ATOMS: atom_id res chain seq x y z
N PRO A 1 6.19 -13.43 1.66
CA PRO A 1 7.62 -13.42 1.96
C PRO A 1 8.32 -14.64 1.36
N GLY A 2 9.54 -14.48 0.91
CA GLY A 2 10.27 -15.56 0.22
C GLY A 2 10.27 -15.37 -1.30
N GLY A 3 11.08 -16.14 -1.97
CA GLY A 3 11.43 -16.01 -3.37
C GLY A 3 12.93 -15.82 -3.49
N THR A 4 13.42 -14.62 -3.67
CA THR A 4 14.87 -14.35 -3.77
C THR A 4 15.57 -14.26 -2.41
N ALA A 5 14.84 -13.90 -1.34
CA ALA A 5 15.35 -13.79 0.03
C ALA A 5 14.25 -14.12 1.05
N PRO A 6 14.59 -14.55 2.28
CA PRO A 6 13.64 -14.79 3.35
C PRO A 6 13.18 -13.46 3.98
N LEU A 7 12.31 -12.72 3.30
CA LEU A 7 11.80 -11.41 3.72
C LEU A 7 10.86 -11.56 4.94
N PHE A 8 11.43 -11.85 6.11
CA PHE A 8 10.67 -12.02 7.36
C PHE A 8 10.01 -10.70 7.82
N SER A 9 10.61 -9.55 7.51
CA SER A 9 10.06 -8.24 7.82
C SER A 9 8.70 -8.02 7.17
N THR A 10 8.47 -8.50 5.94
CA THR A 10 7.16 -8.44 5.28
C THR A 10 6.07 -9.16 6.09
N VAL A 11 6.40 -10.24 6.79
CA VAL A 11 5.45 -10.91 7.68
C VAL A 11 5.02 -9.98 8.80
N LEU A 12 5.98 -9.31 9.45
CA LEU A 12 5.71 -8.35 10.53
C LEU A 12 4.91 -7.15 10.01
N MET A 13 5.33 -6.57 8.89
CA MET A 13 4.69 -5.41 8.26
C MET A 13 3.21 -5.63 7.89
N LEU A 14 2.82 -6.86 7.61
CA LEU A 14 1.45 -7.19 7.22
C LEU A 14 0.65 -7.83 8.37
N ALA A 15 1.23 -8.74 9.12
CA ALA A 15 0.49 -9.48 10.14
C ALA A 15 0.28 -8.67 11.43
N VAL A 16 1.23 -7.82 11.83
CA VAL A 16 1.09 -7.00 13.04
C VAL A 16 -0.08 -6.01 12.91
N PRO A 17 -0.19 -5.16 11.86
CA PRO A 17 -1.33 -4.29 11.72
C PRO A 17 -2.65 -5.05 11.50
N ALA A 18 -2.63 -6.21 10.83
CA ALA A 18 -3.81 -7.06 10.72
C ALA A 18 -4.31 -7.53 12.09
N ARG A 19 -3.40 -7.95 12.97
CA ARG A 19 -3.73 -8.36 14.35
C ARG A 19 -4.26 -7.20 15.16
N ILE A 20 -3.63 -6.02 15.09
CA ILE A 20 -4.06 -4.80 15.79
C ILE A 20 -5.47 -4.39 15.32
N ALA A 21 -5.75 -4.50 14.02
CA ALA A 21 -7.07 -4.25 13.46
C ALA A 21 -8.14 -5.28 13.88
N GLY A 22 -7.76 -6.34 14.59
CA GLY A 22 -8.69 -7.36 15.08
C GLY A 22 -9.04 -8.45 14.06
N CYS A 23 -8.20 -8.67 13.03
CA CYS A 23 -8.38 -9.79 12.11
C CYS A 23 -8.28 -11.11 12.88
N LYS A 24 -9.36 -11.89 12.84
CA LYS A 24 -9.45 -13.15 13.58
C LYS A 24 -8.63 -14.28 12.96
N GLU A 25 -8.44 -14.24 11.66
CA GLU A 25 -7.69 -15.22 10.89
C GLU A 25 -6.69 -14.52 9.99
N ILE A 26 -5.41 -14.85 10.15
CA ILE A 26 -4.31 -14.34 9.34
C ILE A 26 -3.62 -15.54 8.71
N VAL A 27 -3.71 -15.62 7.39
CA VAL A 27 -3.16 -16.72 6.58
C VAL A 27 -1.89 -16.26 5.88
N LEU A 28 -0.82 -17.02 6.02
CA LEU A 28 0.45 -16.77 5.36
C LEU A 28 0.70 -17.83 4.28
N CYS A 29 0.89 -17.40 3.04
CA CYS A 29 1.42 -18.24 1.96
C CYS A 29 2.88 -17.83 1.70
N THR A 30 3.80 -18.80 1.71
CA THR A 30 5.23 -18.60 1.43
C THR A 30 5.80 -19.79 0.69
N PRO A 31 6.60 -19.59 -0.37
CA PRO A 31 7.24 -20.73 -1.05
C PRO A 31 8.23 -21.41 -0.08
N PRO A 32 8.30 -22.74 -0.09
CA PRO A 32 9.33 -23.46 0.65
C PRO A 32 10.69 -23.34 -0.04
N GLY A 33 11.76 -23.51 0.73
CA GLY A 33 13.10 -23.69 0.21
C GLY A 33 13.24 -25.00 -0.58
N ARG A 34 14.42 -25.23 -1.16
CA ARG A 34 14.72 -26.47 -1.90
C ARG A 34 14.63 -27.75 -1.04
N ASP A 35 14.77 -27.62 0.25
CA ASP A 35 14.61 -28.68 1.24
C ASP A 35 13.14 -28.92 1.66
N GLY A 36 12.19 -28.21 1.03
CA GLY A 36 10.77 -28.30 1.35
C GLY A 36 10.36 -27.60 2.66
N LYS A 37 11.27 -26.85 3.29
CA LYS A 37 11.02 -26.17 4.58
C LYS A 37 10.81 -24.67 4.38
N VAL A 38 10.07 -24.05 5.30
CA VAL A 38 9.99 -22.60 5.42
C VAL A 38 11.18 -22.11 6.24
N HIS A 39 11.75 -20.98 5.84
CA HIS A 39 12.90 -20.41 6.55
C HIS A 39 12.57 -20.09 8.02
N PRO A 40 13.43 -20.42 8.99
CA PRO A 40 13.15 -20.25 10.42
C PRO A 40 12.76 -18.82 10.81
N ALA A 41 13.40 -17.81 10.23
CA ALA A 41 13.06 -16.39 10.50
C ALA A 41 11.63 -16.05 10.10
N ILE A 42 11.09 -16.62 8.98
CA ILE A 42 9.70 -16.44 8.57
C ILE A 42 8.75 -17.10 9.58
N LEU A 43 9.08 -18.31 10.06
CA LEU A 43 8.29 -19.00 11.06
C LEU A 43 8.23 -18.23 12.38
N PHE A 44 9.39 -17.76 12.84
CA PHE A 44 9.49 -16.95 14.06
C PHE A 44 8.69 -15.64 13.95
N ALA A 45 8.83 -14.93 12.85
CA ALA A 45 8.06 -13.70 12.60
C ALA A 45 6.55 -13.97 12.54
N ALA A 46 6.13 -15.05 11.89
CA ALA A 46 4.73 -15.45 11.78
C ALA A 46 4.13 -15.79 13.16
N GLU A 47 4.83 -16.55 13.97
CA GLU A 47 4.43 -16.89 15.35
C GLU A 47 4.30 -15.62 16.21
N THR A 48 5.34 -14.77 16.19
CA THR A 48 5.38 -13.50 16.95
C THR A 48 4.23 -12.56 16.56
N ALA A 49 3.93 -12.45 15.25
CA ALA A 49 2.86 -11.61 14.73
C ALA A 49 1.45 -12.21 14.87
N GLY A 50 1.34 -13.48 15.29
CA GLY A 50 0.05 -14.15 15.50
C GLY A 50 -0.62 -14.65 14.21
N VAL A 51 0.19 -15.07 13.23
CA VAL A 51 -0.32 -15.76 12.03
C VAL A 51 -0.96 -17.08 12.44
N SER A 52 -2.20 -17.33 11.98
CA SER A 52 -2.96 -18.50 12.38
C SER A 52 -2.65 -19.76 11.56
N LYS A 53 -2.29 -19.58 10.28
CA LYS A 53 -2.01 -20.69 9.35
C LYS A 53 -0.91 -20.32 8.37
N ILE A 54 -0.01 -21.27 8.08
CA ILE A 54 1.07 -21.13 7.10
C ILE A 54 0.95 -22.19 6.04
N PHE A 55 0.92 -21.78 4.77
CA PHE A 55 0.88 -22.67 3.62
C PHE A 55 2.17 -22.56 2.79
N LYS A 56 2.74 -23.69 2.44
CA LYS A 56 3.95 -23.79 1.60
C LYS A 56 3.62 -23.61 0.12
N ALA A 57 3.10 -22.44 -0.23
CA ALA A 57 2.73 -22.07 -1.58
C ALA A 57 3.14 -20.63 -1.85
N GLY A 58 3.59 -20.33 -3.05
CA GLY A 58 3.98 -18.99 -3.49
C GLY A 58 3.47 -18.70 -4.90
N GLY A 59 3.81 -17.51 -5.41
CA GLY A 59 3.45 -17.13 -6.77
C GLY A 59 1.94 -17.00 -7.02
N ILE A 60 1.56 -17.11 -8.28
CA ILE A 60 0.15 -16.99 -8.72
C ILE A 60 -0.74 -18.06 -8.11
N GLN A 61 -0.20 -19.25 -7.81
CA GLN A 61 -0.94 -20.35 -7.21
C GLN A 61 -1.43 -19.98 -5.79
N ALA A 62 -0.59 -19.31 -5.00
CA ALA A 62 -0.98 -18.84 -3.68
C ALA A 62 -2.07 -17.77 -3.76
N ILE A 63 -1.97 -16.83 -4.72
CA ILE A 63 -2.99 -15.80 -4.96
C ILE A 63 -4.32 -16.45 -5.32
N ALA A 64 -4.32 -17.39 -6.28
CA ALA A 64 -5.54 -18.10 -6.68
C ALA A 64 -6.14 -18.92 -5.53
N ALA A 65 -5.31 -19.67 -4.79
CA ALA A 65 -5.77 -20.46 -3.66
C ALA A 65 -6.44 -19.61 -2.57
N MET A 66 -5.86 -18.45 -2.23
CA MET A 66 -6.46 -17.52 -1.26
C MET A 66 -7.73 -16.84 -1.81
N ALA A 67 -7.77 -16.52 -3.10
CA ALA A 67 -8.90 -15.81 -3.71
C ALA A 67 -10.15 -16.71 -3.86
N TYR A 68 -9.97 -17.95 -4.29
CA TYR A 68 -11.08 -18.87 -4.56
C TYR A 68 -11.38 -19.82 -3.40
N GLY A 69 -10.40 -20.07 -2.57
CA GLY A 69 -10.42 -21.16 -1.60
C GLY A 69 -10.11 -22.51 -2.25
N THR A 70 -9.54 -23.40 -1.47
CA THR A 70 -9.28 -24.80 -1.83
C THR A 70 -9.63 -25.69 -0.64
N GLU A 71 -9.50 -27.00 -0.77
CA GLU A 71 -9.69 -27.92 0.35
C GLU A 71 -8.79 -27.58 1.55
N SER A 72 -7.56 -27.11 1.31
CA SER A 72 -6.58 -26.82 2.35
C SER A 72 -6.43 -25.33 2.66
N VAL A 73 -6.52 -24.44 1.66
CA VAL A 73 -6.35 -23.00 1.83
C VAL A 73 -7.71 -22.32 1.88
N PRO A 74 -8.07 -21.63 2.98
CA PRO A 74 -9.36 -20.96 3.07
C PRO A 74 -9.45 -19.77 2.12
N LYS A 75 -10.63 -19.48 1.59
CA LYS A 75 -10.91 -18.22 0.89
C LYS A 75 -10.76 -17.07 1.86
N VAL A 76 -10.05 -16.02 1.44
CA VAL A 76 -9.81 -14.82 2.28
C VAL A 76 -10.60 -13.62 1.77
N TYR A 77 -10.78 -12.61 2.62
CA TYR A 77 -11.46 -11.36 2.24
C TYR A 77 -10.53 -10.36 1.55
N LYS A 78 -9.23 -10.41 1.88
CA LYS A 78 -8.23 -9.49 1.32
C LYS A 78 -6.86 -10.15 1.26
N ILE A 79 -6.12 -9.89 0.18
CA ILE A 79 -4.77 -10.38 -0.06
C ILE A 79 -3.80 -9.21 0.04
N PHE A 80 -2.73 -9.41 0.81
CA PHE A 80 -1.65 -8.46 1.01
C PHE A 80 -0.32 -9.07 0.61
N GLY A 81 0.58 -8.23 0.15
CA GLY A 81 1.97 -8.57 -0.07
C GLY A 81 2.48 -8.18 -1.45
N PRO A 82 3.74 -7.74 -1.53
CA PRO A 82 4.43 -7.48 -2.79
C PRO A 82 4.74 -8.77 -3.51
N GLY A 83 5.08 -8.68 -4.79
CA GLY A 83 5.49 -9.81 -5.59
C GLY A 83 6.00 -9.38 -6.96
N ASN A 84 6.46 -10.34 -7.74
CA ASN A 84 6.88 -10.09 -9.10
C ASN A 84 5.69 -9.73 -10.01
N GLN A 85 5.96 -9.35 -11.25
CA GLN A 85 4.94 -8.97 -12.25
C GLN A 85 3.79 -9.99 -12.40
N TYR A 86 4.07 -11.29 -12.28
CA TYR A 86 3.02 -12.33 -12.37
C TYR A 86 2.10 -12.34 -11.15
N VAL A 87 2.66 -12.16 -9.96
CA VAL A 87 1.89 -12.05 -8.71
C VAL A 87 1.03 -10.79 -8.74
N THR A 88 1.59 -9.67 -9.20
CA THR A 88 0.87 -8.41 -9.37
C THR A 88 -0.30 -8.56 -10.34
N ALA A 89 -0.07 -9.15 -11.51
CA ALA A 89 -1.13 -9.42 -12.49
C ALA A 89 -2.22 -10.35 -11.91
N ALA A 90 -1.83 -11.41 -11.20
CA ALA A 90 -2.79 -12.30 -10.55
C ALA A 90 -3.62 -11.59 -9.48
N LYS A 91 -3.00 -10.75 -8.64
CA LYS A 91 -3.73 -9.92 -7.65
C LYS A 91 -4.74 -8.99 -8.33
N GLN A 92 -4.34 -8.30 -9.39
CA GLN A 92 -5.24 -7.42 -10.15
C GLN A 92 -6.41 -8.19 -10.75
N LEU A 93 -6.17 -9.34 -11.36
CA LEU A 93 -7.23 -10.17 -11.95
C LEU A 93 -8.26 -10.64 -10.90
N VAL A 94 -7.81 -11.16 -9.75
CA VAL A 94 -8.74 -11.63 -8.72
C VAL A 94 -9.44 -10.47 -8.02
N SER A 95 -8.85 -9.26 -8.01
CA SER A 95 -9.48 -8.08 -7.41
C SER A 95 -10.70 -7.56 -8.17
N LEU A 96 -10.85 -7.94 -9.43
CA LEU A 96 -12.00 -7.52 -10.24
C LEU A 96 -13.34 -8.07 -9.70
N LYS A 97 -13.34 -9.27 -9.10
CA LYS A 97 -14.60 -9.95 -8.70
C LYS A 97 -14.52 -10.75 -7.41
N GLU A 98 -13.34 -11.24 -7.02
CA GLU A 98 -13.24 -12.32 -6.04
C GLU A 98 -12.82 -11.85 -4.65
N VAL A 99 -11.79 -10.99 -4.55
CA VAL A 99 -11.15 -10.65 -3.29
C VAL A 99 -10.52 -9.26 -3.36
N ALA A 100 -10.58 -8.49 -2.29
CA ALA A 100 -9.86 -7.21 -2.24
C ALA A 100 -8.33 -7.44 -2.17
N ILE A 101 -7.57 -6.48 -2.64
CA ILE A 101 -6.11 -6.47 -2.52
C ILE A 101 -5.63 -5.21 -1.78
N ASP A 102 -4.38 -5.21 -1.32
CA ASP A 102 -3.73 -4.04 -0.73
C ASP A 102 -3.61 -2.91 -1.75
N MET A 103 -2.70 -3.08 -2.72
CA MET A 103 -2.45 -2.14 -3.80
C MET A 103 -1.78 -2.86 -4.97
N PRO A 104 -1.79 -2.29 -6.18
CA PRO A 104 -0.86 -2.69 -7.23
C PRO A 104 0.56 -2.32 -6.80
N ALA A 105 1.48 -3.27 -6.85
CA ALA A 105 2.89 -3.05 -6.58
C ALA A 105 3.72 -3.91 -7.53
N GLY A 106 4.66 -3.28 -8.20
CA GLY A 106 5.61 -3.91 -9.13
C GLY A 106 7.03 -3.94 -8.58
N PRO A 107 8.04 -3.81 -9.43
CA PRO A 107 9.43 -3.66 -9.03
C PRO A 107 9.62 -2.48 -8.10
N SER A 108 10.57 -2.60 -7.18
CA SER A 108 10.86 -1.56 -6.18
C SER A 108 11.58 -0.36 -6.79
N GLU A 109 11.31 0.81 -6.23
CA GLU A 109 11.78 2.11 -6.72
C GLU A 109 12.29 2.98 -5.59
N VAL A 110 13.37 3.70 -5.82
CA VAL A 110 13.82 4.80 -4.96
C VAL A 110 14.10 6.04 -5.79
N GLU A 111 13.66 7.18 -5.31
CA GLU A 111 14.09 8.50 -5.76
C GLU A 111 14.85 9.19 -4.63
N VAL A 112 16.04 9.68 -4.92
CA VAL A 112 16.84 10.50 -4.01
C VAL A 112 16.88 11.93 -4.55
N ILE A 113 16.35 12.88 -3.80
CA ILE A 113 16.57 14.30 -4.05
C ILE A 113 17.80 14.73 -3.26
N ALA A 114 18.76 15.36 -3.93
CA ALA A 114 19.99 15.82 -3.30
C ALA A 114 20.41 17.20 -3.81
N ASP A 115 21.07 17.97 -2.93
CA ASP A 115 21.82 19.16 -3.29
C ASP A 115 23.33 18.96 -3.04
N GLU A 116 24.15 20.00 -3.21
CA GLU A 116 25.59 19.97 -2.99
C GLU A 116 26.02 19.70 -1.55
N SER A 117 25.09 19.82 -0.58
CA SER A 117 25.37 19.53 0.83
C SER A 117 25.28 18.05 1.18
N ALA A 118 24.67 17.25 0.28
CA ALA A 118 24.45 15.84 0.51
C ALA A 118 25.76 15.04 0.51
N ASN A 119 25.78 13.96 1.27
CA ASN A 119 26.91 13.04 1.29
C ASN A 119 26.79 12.00 0.14
N PRO A 120 27.68 12.04 -0.86
CA PRO A 120 27.63 11.12 -2.00
C PRO A 120 27.67 9.64 -1.58
N THR A 121 28.38 9.32 -0.50
CA THR A 121 28.47 7.94 0.02
C THR A 121 27.12 7.44 0.57
N PHE A 122 26.35 8.31 1.20
CA PHE A 122 25.01 7.97 1.72
C PHE A 122 24.02 7.80 0.57
N ILE A 123 24.04 8.74 -0.41
CA ILE A 123 23.21 8.62 -1.61
C ILE A 123 23.49 7.29 -2.33
N ALA A 124 24.77 6.96 -2.52
CA ALA A 124 25.15 5.71 -3.19
C ALA A 124 24.68 4.47 -2.44
N ALA A 125 24.70 4.48 -1.10
CA ALA A 125 24.23 3.39 -0.29
C ALA A 125 22.71 3.18 -0.45
N ASP A 126 21.91 4.25 -0.36
CA ASP A 126 20.46 4.19 -0.56
C ASP A 126 20.10 3.79 -2.00
N PHE A 127 20.82 4.32 -2.99
CA PHE A 127 20.62 3.99 -4.39
C PHE A 127 20.88 2.51 -4.67
N LEU A 128 21.94 1.94 -4.10
CA LEU A 128 22.33 0.55 -4.29
C LEU A 128 21.47 -0.40 -3.45
N SER A 129 20.99 0.00 -2.26
CA SER A 129 20.10 -0.83 -1.46
C SER A 129 18.84 -1.20 -2.23
N GLN A 130 18.31 -0.26 -2.99
CA GLN A 130 17.14 -0.51 -3.82
C GLN A 130 17.48 -1.27 -5.11
N ALA A 131 18.61 -0.94 -5.74
CA ALA A 131 19.03 -1.61 -6.97
C ALA A 131 19.32 -3.10 -6.79
N GLU A 132 19.72 -3.55 -5.59
CA GLU A 132 19.99 -4.97 -5.32
C GLU A 132 18.73 -5.82 -5.10
N HIS A 133 17.54 -5.23 -4.98
CA HIS A 133 16.29 -5.97 -4.76
C HIS A 133 15.94 -6.87 -5.93
N GLY A 134 16.16 -6.42 -7.17
CA GLY A 134 15.87 -7.22 -8.36
C GLY A 134 16.32 -6.55 -9.65
N VAL A 135 16.39 -7.34 -10.72
CA VAL A 135 16.83 -6.85 -12.03
C VAL A 135 15.94 -5.76 -12.63
N ASP A 136 14.68 -5.73 -12.22
CA ASP A 136 13.67 -4.77 -12.70
C ASP A 136 13.53 -3.56 -11.74
N SER A 137 14.30 -3.50 -10.64
CA SER A 137 14.30 -2.37 -9.71
C SER A 137 14.87 -1.12 -10.35
N GLN A 138 14.45 0.05 -9.87
CA GLN A 138 14.90 1.33 -10.40
C GLN A 138 15.33 2.26 -9.26
N ALA A 139 16.45 2.94 -9.46
CA ALA A 139 16.91 4.00 -8.57
C ALA A 139 17.12 5.30 -9.36
N MET A 140 16.68 6.42 -8.81
CA MET A 140 16.84 7.74 -9.41
C MET A 140 17.52 8.71 -8.46
N LEU A 141 18.48 9.47 -8.94
CA LEU A 141 18.92 10.71 -8.33
C LEU A 141 18.32 11.87 -9.11
N VAL A 142 17.63 12.75 -8.43
CA VAL A 142 17.05 13.97 -9.00
C VAL A 142 17.62 15.18 -8.26
N THR A 143 18.23 16.10 -9.00
CA THR A 143 18.95 17.23 -8.39
C THR A 143 18.85 18.47 -9.27
N ALA A 144 18.96 19.64 -8.63
CA ALA A 144 19.20 20.90 -9.33
C ALA A 144 20.70 21.30 -9.32
N SER A 145 21.57 20.47 -8.71
CA SER A 145 23.02 20.74 -8.60
C SER A 145 23.82 19.71 -9.41
N GLU A 146 24.39 20.13 -10.53
CA GLU A 146 25.23 19.25 -11.37
C GLU A 146 26.48 18.76 -10.62
N SER A 147 26.97 19.53 -9.64
CA SER A 147 28.20 19.24 -8.90
C SER A 147 28.15 17.95 -8.08
N ILE A 148 26.96 17.47 -7.67
CA ILE A 148 26.81 16.25 -6.88
C ILE A 148 26.85 14.96 -7.73
N VAL A 149 26.64 15.07 -9.03
CA VAL A 149 26.44 13.90 -9.93
C VAL A 149 27.69 13.03 -9.99
N GLU A 150 28.87 13.60 -10.35
CA GLU A 150 30.09 12.78 -10.48
C GLU A 150 30.57 12.21 -9.13
N PRO A 151 30.54 12.95 -8.00
CA PRO A 151 30.81 12.36 -6.69
C PRO A 151 29.90 11.16 -6.34
N VAL A 152 28.60 11.24 -6.66
CA VAL A 152 27.67 10.13 -6.45
C VAL A 152 27.97 8.96 -7.39
N MET A 153 28.23 9.21 -8.66
CA MET A 153 28.62 8.16 -9.59
C MET A 153 29.89 7.42 -9.15
N GLN A 154 30.87 8.15 -8.65
CA GLN A 154 32.10 7.55 -8.12
C GLN A 154 31.80 6.68 -6.88
N ALA A 155 30.99 7.18 -5.94
CA ALA A 155 30.61 6.44 -4.75
C ALA A 155 29.80 5.17 -5.09
N ILE A 156 28.91 5.23 -6.11
CA ILE A 156 28.17 4.06 -6.61
C ILE A 156 29.14 3.01 -7.15
N ARG A 157 30.12 3.38 -7.98
CA ARG A 157 31.11 2.44 -8.53
C ARG A 157 31.89 1.74 -7.42
N GLU A 158 32.39 2.51 -6.44
CA GLU A 158 33.21 1.99 -5.33
C GLU A 158 32.41 1.04 -4.42
N GLN A 159 31.14 1.33 -4.17
CA GLN A 159 30.29 0.49 -3.32
C GLN A 159 29.78 -0.74 -4.06
N LEU A 160 29.44 -0.61 -5.35
CA LEU A 160 28.97 -1.71 -6.20
C LEU A 160 29.99 -2.86 -6.25
N ASP A 161 31.29 -2.56 -6.28
CA ASP A 161 32.35 -3.56 -6.31
C ASP A 161 32.40 -4.45 -5.05
N ARG A 162 31.78 -4.00 -3.96
CA ARG A 162 31.74 -4.71 -2.65
C ARG A 162 30.44 -5.46 -2.42
N LEU A 163 29.44 -5.27 -3.28
CA LEU A 163 28.10 -5.88 -3.07
C LEU A 163 28.10 -7.37 -3.42
N PRO A 164 27.55 -8.22 -2.53
CA PRO A 164 27.40 -9.65 -2.79
C PRO A 164 26.54 -9.98 -4.01
N ARG A 165 25.58 -9.09 -4.35
CA ARG A 165 24.61 -9.27 -5.44
C ARG A 165 24.91 -8.38 -6.64
N LYS A 166 26.19 -8.08 -6.89
CA LYS A 166 26.67 -7.17 -7.93
C LYS A 166 26.03 -7.37 -9.30
N GLU A 167 25.95 -8.62 -9.79
CA GLU A 167 25.38 -8.91 -11.11
C GLU A 167 23.89 -8.53 -11.26
N ILE A 168 23.11 -8.66 -10.19
CA ILE A 168 21.70 -8.25 -10.16
C ILE A 168 21.62 -6.73 -10.15
N THR A 169 22.43 -6.11 -9.31
CA THR A 169 22.48 -4.66 -9.14
C THR A 169 22.92 -3.97 -10.43
N GLU A 170 23.93 -4.48 -11.16
CA GLU A 170 24.34 -3.95 -12.45
C GLU A 170 23.22 -3.93 -13.49
N LYS A 171 22.38 -4.97 -13.51
CA LYS A 171 21.21 -5.02 -14.41
C LYS A 171 20.18 -3.96 -14.02
N SER A 172 19.89 -3.81 -12.74
CA SER A 172 18.99 -2.79 -12.21
C SER A 172 19.50 -1.37 -12.53
N LEU A 173 20.81 -1.13 -12.39
CA LEU A 173 21.43 0.16 -12.72
C LEU A 173 21.24 0.56 -14.18
N SER A 174 21.05 -0.37 -15.11
CA SER A 174 20.76 -0.06 -16.52
C SER A 174 19.42 0.69 -16.68
N HIS A 175 18.50 0.52 -15.76
CA HIS A 175 17.20 1.21 -15.71
C HIS A 175 17.23 2.47 -14.84
N SER A 176 18.27 2.63 -14.03
CA SER A 176 18.43 3.76 -13.11
C SER A 176 18.89 5.03 -13.82
N ARG A 177 18.63 6.20 -13.24
CA ARG A 177 18.93 7.50 -13.84
C ARG A 177 19.48 8.48 -12.82
N LEU A 178 20.32 9.37 -13.31
CA LEU A 178 20.78 10.58 -12.63
C LEU A 178 20.24 11.75 -13.46
N ILE A 179 19.37 12.55 -12.87
CA ILE A 179 18.62 13.60 -13.58
C ILE A 179 18.99 14.94 -12.97
N VAL A 180 19.49 15.85 -13.80
CA VAL A 180 19.74 17.23 -13.41
C VAL A 180 18.65 18.10 -14.01
N LEU A 181 17.95 18.82 -13.16
CA LEU A 181 16.87 19.72 -13.51
C LEU A 181 17.31 21.17 -13.26
N LYS A 182 16.53 22.10 -13.75
CA LYS A 182 16.90 23.51 -13.75
C LYS A 182 16.92 24.12 -12.35
N ASP A 183 15.92 23.78 -11.53
CA ASP A 183 15.72 24.37 -10.22
C ASP A 183 14.95 23.44 -9.29
N LYS A 184 14.81 23.84 -8.03
CA LYS A 184 14.08 23.11 -6.98
C LYS A 184 12.62 22.84 -7.36
N GLN A 185 11.95 23.78 -8.04
CA GLN A 185 10.55 23.60 -8.39
C GLN A 185 10.38 22.48 -9.43
N GLU A 186 11.25 22.42 -10.43
CA GLU A 186 11.24 21.33 -11.40
C GLU A 186 11.53 19.96 -10.75
N VAL A 187 12.38 19.92 -9.71
CA VAL A 187 12.63 18.71 -8.91
C VAL A 187 11.35 18.25 -8.21
N ILE A 188 10.65 19.16 -7.54
CA ILE A 188 9.39 18.85 -6.84
C ILE A 188 8.30 18.42 -7.83
N ASP A 189 8.17 19.11 -8.94
CA ASP A 189 7.19 18.79 -9.99
C ASP A 189 7.47 17.40 -10.60
N PHE A 190 8.74 17.08 -10.84
CA PHE A 190 9.16 15.75 -11.31
C PHE A 190 8.82 14.68 -10.28
N THR A 191 9.15 14.87 -9.01
CA THR A 191 8.85 13.95 -7.91
C THR A 191 7.35 13.65 -7.82
N ASN A 192 6.51 14.69 -7.83
CA ASN A 192 5.06 14.53 -7.80
C ASN A 192 4.50 13.85 -9.06
N LEU A 193 5.15 14.04 -10.22
CA LEU A 193 4.79 13.37 -11.46
C LEU A 193 5.24 11.90 -11.46
N TYR A 194 6.46 11.62 -10.99
CA TYR A 194 6.99 10.26 -10.91
C TYR A 194 6.28 9.44 -9.82
N ALA A 195 6.03 10.05 -8.66
CA ALA A 195 5.36 9.44 -7.51
C ALA A 195 6.07 8.17 -7.01
N PRO A 196 7.31 8.30 -6.49
CA PRO A 196 8.16 7.19 -6.14
C PRO A 196 7.59 6.35 -4.98
N GLU A 197 7.98 5.08 -4.94
CA GLU A 197 7.76 4.21 -3.79
C GLU A 197 8.47 4.76 -2.55
N HIS A 198 9.79 4.94 -2.65
CA HIS A 198 10.63 5.52 -1.61
C HIS A 198 11.18 6.85 -2.11
N LEU A 199 10.94 7.91 -1.34
CA LEU A 199 11.51 9.22 -1.59
C LEU A 199 12.48 9.60 -0.47
N ILE A 200 13.75 9.78 -0.78
CA ILE A 200 14.78 10.22 0.15
C ILE A 200 15.17 11.65 -0.18
N ILE A 201 15.13 12.56 0.79
CA ILE A 201 15.43 13.97 0.59
C ILE A 201 16.69 14.32 1.38
N GLN A 202 17.82 14.48 0.69
CA GLN A 202 19.12 14.83 1.26
C GLN A 202 19.54 16.25 0.81
N THR A 203 18.78 17.24 1.25
CA THR A 203 19.03 18.65 0.98
C THR A 203 19.06 19.45 2.29
N THR A 204 19.63 20.66 2.26
CA THR A 204 19.62 21.55 3.42
C THR A 204 18.22 21.99 3.83
N ASP A 205 17.29 22.06 2.89
CA ASP A 205 15.90 22.50 3.06
C ASP A 205 14.89 21.35 2.90
N TYR A 206 15.29 20.12 3.25
CA TYR A 206 14.48 18.91 3.09
C TYR A 206 13.06 19.04 3.65
N ALA A 207 12.85 19.79 4.72
CA ALA A 207 11.53 19.98 5.32
C ALA A 207 10.60 20.82 4.42
N ASP A 208 11.14 21.82 3.73
CA ASP A 208 10.39 22.65 2.78
C ASP A 208 10.00 21.84 1.54
N ILE A 209 10.93 21.02 1.01
CA ILE A 209 10.64 20.11 -0.11
C ILE A 209 9.57 19.08 0.30
N ALA A 210 9.74 18.44 1.47
CA ALA A 210 8.79 17.44 1.95
C ALA A 210 7.37 18.01 2.13
N GLY A 211 7.26 19.30 2.53
CA GLY A 211 5.97 20.00 2.64
C GLY A 211 5.25 20.21 1.30
N GLN A 212 5.92 20.03 0.17
CA GLN A 212 5.38 20.19 -1.19
C GLN A 212 5.24 18.85 -1.93
N VAL A 213 5.60 17.73 -1.29
CA VAL A 213 5.40 16.40 -1.85
C VAL A 213 3.94 15.99 -1.69
N GLU A 214 3.29 15.71 -2.81
CA GLU A 214 1.91 15.23 -2.87
C GLU A 214 1.85 13.71 -3.08
N ASN A 215 2.82 13.16 -3.80
CA ASN A 215 2.79 11.79 -4.26
C ASN A 215 4.10 11.06 -3.95
N ALA A 216 4.12 10.25 -2.91
CA ALA A 216 5.18 9.29 -2.59
C ALA A 216 4.63 8.18 -1.71
N GLY A 217 5.21 6.99 -1.78
CA GLY A 217 4.85 5.88 -0.90
C GLY A 217 5.33 6.12 0.54
N SER A 218 6.59 6.50 0.70
CA SER A 218 7.20 6.91 1.97
C SER A 218 8.27 7.98 1.74
N VAL A 219 8.38 8.94 2.66
CA VAL A 219 9.35 10.04 2.56
C VAL A 219 10.35 9.96 3.71
N PHE A 220 11.63 9.90 3.37
CA PHE A 220 12.77 9.83 4.28
C PHE A 220 13.48 11.19 4.29
N MET A 221 13.47 11.85 5.42
CA MET A 221 13.84 13.26 5.53
C MET A 221 15.23 13.43 6.15
N GLY A 222 16.14 14.04 5.40
CA GLY A 222 17.49 14.36 5.85
C GLY A 222 18.49 13.20 5.70
N SER A 223 19.77 13.54 5.82
CA SER A 223 20.89 12.63 5.51
C SER A 223 21.04 11.43 6.45
N TYR A 224 20.34 11.41 7.60
CA TYR A 224 20.42 10.33 8.59
C TYR A 224 19.18 9.43 8.62
N THR A 225 18.36 9.51 7.60
CA THR A 225 17.14 8.70 7.50
C THR A 225 17.23 7.78 6.27
N PRO A 226 18.02 6.70 6.33
CA PRO A 226 18.17 5.76 5.22
C PRO A 226 16.92 4.91 5.04
N GLU A 227 16.69 4.38 3.84
CA GLU A 227 15.58 3.48 3.52
C GLU A 227 15.49 2.30 4.50
N SER A 228 16.64 1.70 4.85
CA SER A 228 16.71 0.58 5.79
C SER A 228 16.16 0.90 7.20
N ALA A 229 16.14 2.17 7.61
CA ALA A 229 15.47 2.55 8.85
C ALA A 229 13.95 2.35 8.74
N GLY A 230 13.34 2.68 7.60
CA GLY A 230 11.93 2.43 7.32
C GLY A 230 11.60 0.95 7.30
N ASP A 231 12.49 0.15 6.74
CA ASP A 231 12.32 -1.29 6.64
C ASP A 231 12.34 -2.01 7.99
N TYR A 232 13.15 -1.56 8.94
CA TYR A 232 13.45 -2.37 10.12
C TYR A 232 13.24 -1.68 11.47
N ALA A 233 13.23 -0.34 11.55
CA ALA A 233 13.37 0.31 12.85
C ALA A 233 12.50 1.55 13.10
N SER A 234 12.15 2.35 12.09
CA SER A 234 11.45 3.63 12.28
C SER A 234 9.95 3.51 12.55
N GLY A 235 9.38 2.31 12.38
CA GLY A 235 7.96 2.05 12.64
C GLY A 235 7.03 2.34 11.46
N THR A 236 7.56 2.72 10.31
CA THR A 236 6.81 2.84 9.06
C THR A 236 6.59 1.46 8.42
N ASN A 237 5.71 1.38 7.42
CA ASN A 237 5.47 0.14 6.68
C ASN A 237 6.15 0.22 5.32
N HIS A 238 6.92 -0.80 4.96
CA HIS A 238 7.63 -0.86 3.69
C HIS A 238 6.83 -1.49 2.54
N THR A 239 5.58 -1.88 2.78
CA THR A 239 4.69 -2.35 1.70
C THR A 239 4.02 -1.13 1.09
N LEU A 240 4.60 -0.62 0.03
CA LEU A 240 4.32 0.67 -0.57
C LEU A 240 3.85 0.49 -2.03
N PRO A 241 3.10 1.46 -2.58
CA PRO A 241 2.75 1.48 -4.00
C PRO A 241 3.95 1.85 -4.86
N THR A 242 4.13 1.17 -6.00
CA THR A 242 5.17 1.42 -6.99
C THR A 242 4.57 1.87 -8.33
N ASN A 243 5.39 2.15 -9.34
CA ASN A 243 4.95 2.48 -10.71
C ASN A 243 3.96 3.66 -10.76
N GLY A 244 4.19 4.69 -9.97
CA GLY A 244 3.33 5.87 -9.91
C GLY A 244 1.98 5.64 -9.23
N TYR A 245 1.72 4.47 -8.67
CA TYR A 245 0.49 4.20 -7.93
C TYR A 245 0.40 4.98 -6.62
N ALA A 246 1.48 5.58 -6.13
CA ALA A 246 1.46 6.49 -4.98
C ALA A 246 0.56 7.73 -5.20
N LYS A 247 0.18 8.02 -6.45
CA LYS A 247 -0.84 9.05 -6.78
C LYS A 247 -2.25 8.69 -6.30
N ALA A 248 -2.54 7.42 -6.07
CA ALA A 248 -3.90 6.94 -5.78
C ALA A 248 -3.97 5.99 -4.57
N TYR A 249 -2.84 5.45 -4.14
CA TYR A 249 -2.77 4.46 -3.06
C TYR A 249 -1.75 4.89 -2.01
N SER A 250 -2.09 4.65 -0.75
CA SER A 250 -1.15 4.75 0.37
C SER A 250 -0.45 3.41 0.61
N GLY A 251 0.69 3.44 1.29
CA GLY A 251 1.31 2.25 1.84
C GLY A 251 0.38 1.53 2.83
N VAL A 252 0.68 0.27 3.11
CA VAL A 252 -0.10 -0.52 4.07
C VAL A 252 -0.07 0.13 5.45
N ASN A 253 -1.24 0.30 6.02
CA ASN A 253 -1.45 0.83 7.36
C ASN A 253 -2.65 0.15 8.02
N LEU A 254 -3.08 0.63 9.19
CA LEU A 254 -4.20 0.04 9.91
C LEU A 254 -5.51 0.11 9.12
N ASP A 255 -5.77 1.22 8.42
CA ASP A 255 -6.96 1.41 7.59
C ASP A 255 -7.07 0.35 6.47
N SER A 256 -5.94 -0.23 6.05
CA SER A 256 -5.92 -1.29 5.04
C SER A 256 -6.65 -2.56 5.49
N PHE A 257 -6.81 -2.77 6.80
CA PHE A 257 -7.41 -3.98 7.40
C PHE A 257 -8.80 -3.76 7.96
N ILE A 258 -9.30 -2.52 7.99
CA ILE A 258 -10.61 -2.18 8.53
C ILE A 258 -11.58 -1.77 7.44
N LYS A 259 -12.88 -1.87 7.75
CA LYS A 259 -13.97 -1.34 6.92
C LYS A 259 -14.74 -0.29 7.70
N LYS A 260 -15.06 0.81 7.05
CA LYS A 260 -15.88 1.87 7.63
C LYS A 260 -17.34 1.63 7.25
N ILE A 261 -18.20 1.47 8.24
CA ILE A 261 -19.63 1.24 8.07
C ILE A 261 -20.36 2.41 8.70
N THR A 262 -21.27 3.04 7.97
CA THR A 262 -22.11 4.10 8.50
C THR A 262 -23.38 3.51 9.10
N PHE A 263 -23.73 3.94 10.30
CA PHE A 263 -25.00 3.64 10.95
C PHE A 263 -25.82 4.90 11.01
N GLN A 264 -27.08 4.85 10.57
CA GLN A 264 -27.97 6.00 10.55
C GLN A 264 -29.25 5.66 11.32
N GLU A 265 -29.58 6.50 12.27
CA GLU A 265 -30.83 6.45 13.00
C GLU A 265 -31.49 7.84 12.96
N ILE A 266 -32.76 7.90 12.58
CA ILE A 266 -33.53 9.14 12.52
C ILE A 266 -34.75 8.97 13.43
N THR A 267 -34.93 9.87 14.38
CA THR A 267 -36.09 9.91 15.26
C THR A 267 -37.35 10.37 14.51
N ALA A 268 -38.55 10.15 15.10
CA ALA A 268 -39.81 10.64 14.52
C ALA A 268 -39.82 12.15 14.33
N ASP A 269 -39.20 12.91 15.23
CA ASP A 269 -39.09 14.37 15.10
C ASP A 269 -38.07 14.75 14.04
N GLY A 270 -36.95 14.03 13.96
CA GLY A 270 -35.95 14.22 12.92
C GLY A 270 -36.51 14.02 11.51
N ILE A 271 -37.31 12.96 11.27
CA ILE A 271 -37.91 12.73 9.95
C ILE A 271 -39.02 13.76 9.65
N ARG A 272 -39.74 14.29 10.64
CA ARG A 272 -40.68 15.40 10.42
C ARG A 272 -39.95 16.67 9.95
N LEU A 273 -38.81 16.96 10.52
CA LEU A 273 -37.99 18.12 10.18
C LEU A 273 -37.34 17.95 8.79
N LEU A 274 -36.74 16.78 8.51
CA LEU A 274 -35.98 16.52 7.29
C LEU A 274 -36.83 16.07 6.10
N GLY A 275 -38.05 15.59 6.35
CA GLY A 275 -38.88 14.93 5.33
C GLY A 275 -39.20 15.81 4.13
N GLY A 276 -39.37 17.13 4.32
CA GLY A 276 -39.56 18.08 3.24
C GLY A 276 -38.35 18.15 2.30
N THR A 277 -37.17 18.31 2.88
CA THR A 277 -35.89 18.34 2.16
C THR A 277 -35.63 17.03 1.42
N ILE A 278 -35.85 15.90 2.09
CA ILE A 278 -35.66 14.56 1.49
C ILE A 278 -36.57 14.40 0.26
N ARG A 279 -37.84 14.78 0.34
CA ARG A 279 -38.78 14.70 -0.80
C ARG A 279 -38.39 15.60 -1.95
N THR A 280 -38.01 16.85 -1.66
CA THR A 280 -37.58 17.81 -2.67
C THR A 280 -36.36 17.34 -3.42
N MET A 281 -35.36 16.88 -2.68
CA MET A 281 -34.11 16.35 -3.28
C MET A 281 -34.35 15.04 -4.06
N ALA A 282 -35.18 14.15 -3.58
CA ALA A 282 -35.53 12.93 -4.29
C ALA A 282 -36.31 13.21 -5.59
N ALA A 283 -37.19 14.19 -5.59
CA ALA A 283 -37.93 14.60 -6.78
C ALA A 283 -37.06 15.33 -7.81
N SER A 284 -36.04 16.07 -7.35
CA SER A 284 -35.12 16.80 -8.23
C SER A 284 -34.00 15.90 -8.82
N GLY A 285 -33.66 14.81 -8.13
CA GLY A 285 -32.69 13.82 -8.62
C GLY A 285 -33.43 12.81 -9.52
N CYS A 286 -33.13 12.73 -10.80
CA CYS A 286 -33.73 11.91 -11.87
C CYS A 286 -33.92 10.39 -11.53
N ALA A 287 -34.50 10.06 -10.44
CA ALA A 287 -34.82 8.70 -10.06
C ALA A 287 -36.29 8.62 -9.67
N ALA A 288 -37.17 8.60 -10.67
CA ALA A 288 -38.61 8.31 -10.49
C ALA A 288 -38.79 7.02 -9.62
N SER A 289 -37.90 6.03 -9.73
CA SER A 289 -37.92 4.83 -8.91
C SER A 289 -37.51 5.06 -7.43
N ARG A 290 -36.81 6.16 -7.09
CA ARG A 290 -36.49 6.52 -5.70
C ARG A 290 -37.56 7.42 -5.08
N SER A 291 -38.35 8.12 -5.90
CA SER A 291 -39.55 8.83 -5.45
C SER A 291 -40.72 7.88 -5.14
N GLU A 292 -40.66 6.64 -5.66
CA GLU A 292 -41.61 5.56 -5.40
C GLU A 292 -41.27 4.68 -4.19
N SER A 293 -40.22 4.98 -3.42
CA SER A 293 -40.12 4.53 -2.05
C SER A 293 -40.79 5.55 -1.09
N PRO A 294 -42.01 6.04 -1.39
CA PRO A 294 -42.78 6.97 -0.56
C PRO A 294 -43.45 6.24 0.59
N PHE A 295 -43.42 4.89 0.61
CA PHE A 295 -44.18 4.16 1.62
C PHE A 295 -43.74 4.44 3.06
N ARG A 296 -42.50 4.79 3.29
CA ARG A 296 -42.06 5.20 4.64
C ARG A 296 -42.34 6.69 4.94
N ALA A 297 -42.18 7.59 3.97
CA ALA A 297 -42.46 9.02 4.16
C ALA A 297 -43.95 9.33 4.21
N LEU A 298 -44.81 8.58 3.49
CA LEU A 298 -46.27 8.72 3.51
C LEU A 298 -46.91 8.12 4.76
N TYR A 299 -46.33 7.07 5.33
CA TYR A 299 -46.85 6.49 6.61
C TYR A 299 -46.72 7.44 7.81
N TRP A 300 -45.86 8.45 7.73
CA TRP A 300 -45.65 9.43 8.79
C TRP A 300 -46.43 10.74 8.60
N SER A 301 -47.05 10.94 7.42
CA SER A 301 -47.88 12.14 7.14
C SER A 301 -49.33 11.98 7.48
N TYR A 302 -49.81 10.80 7.93
CA TYR A 302 -51.19 10.65 8.38
C TYR A 302 -51.32 11.07 9.86
N PRO A 303 -52.25 11.99 10.18
CA PRO A 303 -52.56 12.29 11.56
C PRO A 303 -53.11 11.04 12.22
N LYS A 304 -52.67 10.79 13.43
CA LYS A 304 -53.23 9.73 14.28
C LYS A 304 -54.73 9.99 14.52
N THR A 305 -55.57 9.43 13.68
CA THR A 305 -56.99 9.25 14.00
C THR A 305 -57.20 7.78 14.33
N THR A 306 -57.45 7.54 15.62
CA THR A 306 -58.22 6.45 16.21
C THR A 306 -57.92 5.01 15.78
N GLY A 307 -57.32 4.32 16.72
CA GLY A 307 -57.64 2.95 17.11
C GLY A 307 -57.86 1.90 16.04
N ARG A 308 -56.76 1.27 15.54
CA ARG A 308 -56.83 -0.14 15.14
C ARG A 308 -55.53 -0.87 15.49
N ARG A 309 -55.69 -2.03 16.09
CA ARG A 309 -54.64 -2.94 16.59
C ARG A 309 -53.67 -3.35 15.48
N ARG A 310 -52.39 -3.40 15.81
CA ARG A 310 -51.33 -3.98 14.96
C ARG A 310 -51.62 -5.46 14.69
N PRO A 311 -51.46 -5.97 13.46
CA PRO A 311 -51.29 -7.39 13.25
C PRO A 311 -49.83 -7.77 13.66
N LYS A 312 -49.76 -8.75 14.57
CA LYS A 312 -48.50 -9.44 14.88
C LYS A 312 -48.20 -10.42 13.74
N GLY A 313 -47.18 -10.18 12.95
CA GLY A 313 -46.60 -11.16 12.05
C GLY A 313 -45.14 -11.36 12.37
N PRO A 314 -44.63 -12.60 12.35
CA PRO A 314 -43.24 -12.89 12.69
C PRO A 314 -42.28 -12.48 11.53
N LEU A 315 -41.11 -11.98 11.92
CA LEU A 315 -39.98 -11.79 11.01
C LEU A 315 -39.45 -13.16 10.53
N PRO A 316 -39.16 -13.36 9.26
CA PRO A 316 -38.45 -14.55 8.82
C PRO A 316 -36.98 -14.47 9.24
N GLY A 317 -36.44 -15.63 9.64
CA GLY A 317 -35.06 -15.86 10.11
C GLY A 317 -33.98 -15.75 9.03
#